data_60dbb7c9ca851d357c3c5d785004be15
#
_entry.id   60dbb7c9ca851d357c3c5d785004be15
#
_cell.length_a   1.000
_cell.length_b   1.000
_cell.length_c   1.000
_cell.angle_alpha   90.00
_cell.angle_beta   90.00
_cell.angle_gamma   90.00
#
_symmetry.space_group_name_H-M   'P 1'
#
loop_
_entity.id
_entity.type
_entity.pdbx_description
1 polymer ?
#
loop_
_entity_poly.entity_id
_entity_poly.type
_entity_poly.pdbx_seq_one_letter_code
_entity_poly.pdbx_strand_id
1 'polypeptide(L)'
;MTDGDATDAAFSNLSVASQVAKPVHRKVKKRFGLLAFFHARTALYALLALVTITVFTGQHLVPPMDRDESRFAQASRQMLQSGDYVTIRFQDELRAKKPAGIYWLQAASANLLGEADIASYRFVNVLALLASIFILYHIGLRLYEPHLALAASAAFASGFLVLAEAHLAKTDTVLMLAVLVQQWALMRIYLDRQANPVKPCADWIWFWGAMAVGILIKGPIAPAIAILTIASLLLWHRQMRWVRQLRLSRGLLLVAVICLPWAILVTLATDGAFLDIAVKGDFLAKVQSGQESHGAPPFTYLALFGLLLWPASILLPSACLYIKALMAQDQTRFLLAWIVPFWLMIELIPTKLPHYPLPVVPALALLLVCSVERVVTLPPLRQKIFLAGQYLLLAYGVVLVAVVGVAAVRFGGDSVRLAIGLVGLAVIIAGLAVWQGHRWIQTADY
;
A
#
# COMPACT_ATOMS: atom_id res chain seq x y z
N MET A 1 -59.83 -14.08 -28.67
CA MET A 1 -60.00 -13.13 -27.57
C MET A 1 -59.33 -13.71 -26.37
N THR A 2 -58.18 -13.29 -25.84
CA THR A 2 -57.13 -12.37 -26.23
C THR A 2 -55.95 -12.65 -25.32
N ASP A 3 -54.83 -13.13 -25.90
CA ASP A 3 -53.56 -13.30 -25.20
C ASP A 3 -52.67 -12.05 -25.48
N GLY A 4 -53.03 -10.93 -24.82
CA GLY A 4 -52.38 -9.65 -25.09
C GLY A 4 -51.75 -8.95 -23.89
N ASP A 5 -52.10 -9.34 -22.65
CA ASP A 5 -51.80 -8.51 -21.47
C ASP A 5 -50.63 -8.96 -20.56
N ALA A 6 -49.97 -10.06 -20.90
CA ALA A 6 -48.86 -10.56 -20.05
C ALA A 6 -47.47 -10.08 -20.46
N THR A 7 -47.31 -9.49 -21.64
CA THR A 7 -46.01 -9.06 -22.16
C THR A 7 -45.67 -7.61 -21.83
N ASP A 8 -46.67 -6.75 -21.58
CA ASP A 8 -46.39 -5.33 -21.27
C ASP A 8 -45.99 -5.06 -19.82
N ALA A 9 -46.35 -5.94 -18.88
CA ALA A 9 -45.91 -5.84 -17.49
C ALA A 9 -44.43 -6.19 -17.29
N ALA A 10 -43.80 -6.99 -18.17
CA ALA A 10 -42.40 -7.37 -18.09
C ALA A 10 -41.47 -6.26 -18.64
N PHE A 11 -41.94 -5.47 -19.59
CA PHE A 11 -41.17 -4.35 -20.18
C PHE A 11 -41.20 -3.07 -19.35
N SER A 12 -42.24 -2.84 -18.53
CA SER A 12 -42.30 -1.68 -17.64
C SER A 12 -41.29 -1.76 -16.48
N ASN A 13 -40.97 -2.95 -15.99
CA ASN A 13 -40.01 -3.17 -14.91
C ASN A 13 -38.54 -3.02 -15.36
N LEU A 14 -38.22 -3.11 -16.66
CA LEU A 14 -36.89 -2.88 -17.20
C LEU A 14 -36.59 -1.38 -17.39
N SER A 15 -37.62 -0.54 -17.57
CA SER A 15 -37.44 0.91 -17.71
C SER A 15 -37.19 1.61 -16.36
N VAL A 16 -37.69 1.08 -15.25
CA VAL A 16 -37.44 1.63 -13.90
C VAL A 16 -36.02 1.33 -13.43
N ALA A 17 -35.43 0.19 -13.84
CA ALA A 17 -34.04 -0.14 -13.52
C ALA A 17 -33.00 0.77 -14.22
N SER A 18 -33.36 1.36 -15.38
CA SER A 18 -32.49 2.28 -16.12
C SER A 18 -32.52 3.73 -15.60
N GLN A 19 -33.54 4.12 -14.82
CA GLN A 19 -33.65 5.46 -14.25
C GLN A 19 -32.89 5.64 -12.92
N VAL A 20 -32.49 4.57 -12.24
CA VAL A 20 -31.73 4.65 -10.98
C VAL A 20 -30.23 4.96 -11.19
N ALA A 21 -29.77 4.99 -12.43
CA ALA A 21 -28.35 5.22 -12.77
C ALA A 21 -28.01 6.65 -13.26
N LYS A 22 -28.87 7.64 -13.05
CA LYS A 22 -28.48 9.03 -13.33
C LYS A 22 -27.66 9.59 -12.15
N PRO A 23 -26.40 10.01 -12.36
CA PRO A 23 -25.59 10.56 -11.28
C PRO A 23 -26.22 11.86 -10.77
N VAL A 24 -26.56 11.89 -9.47
CA VAL A 24 -27.00 13.08 -8.72
C VAL A 24 -25.94 14.21 -8.73
N HIS A 25 -24.82 14.00 -9.39
CA HIS A 25 -23.60 14.80 -9.34
C HIS A 25 -23.58 16.12 -10.13
N ARG A 26 -24.65 16.60 -10.76
CA ARG A 26 -24.51 17.71 -11.71
C ARG A 26 -24.79 19.13 -11.21
N LYS A 27 -25.32 19.36 -10.02
CA LYS A 27 -25.68 20.73 -9.54
C LYS A 27 -24.86 21.32 -8.39
N VAL A 28 -24.04 20.53 -7.67
CA VAL A 28 -23.17 21.05 -6.58
C VAL A 28 -21.78 21.46 -7.09
N LYS A 29 -21.41 21.13 -8.30
CA LYS A 29 -20.05 21.16 -8.87
C LYS A 29 -19.41 22.52 -9.13
N LYS A 30 -20.08 23.68 -9.04
CA LYS A 30 -19.50 24.94 -9.56
C LYS A 30 -19.05 26.01 -8.54
N ARG A 31 -19.36 25.90 -7.26
CA ARG A 31 -18.96 26.92 -6.26
C ARG A 31 -17.88 26.51 -5.26
N PHE A 32 -17.62 25.23 -5.09
CA PHE A 32 -16.63 24.71 -4.11
C PHE A 32 -15.29 24.25 -4.73
N GLY A 33 -15.17 24.19 -6.04
CA GLY A 33 -14.06 23.46 -6.69
C GLY A 33 -12.66 24.03 -6.37
N LEU A 34 -12.47 25.34 -6.48
CA LEU A 34 -11.13 25.93 -6.35
C LEU A 34 -10.71 26.05 -4.87
N LEU A 35 -11.60 26.56 -4.02
CA LEU A 35 -11.34 26.68 -2.58
C LEU A 35 -11.14 25.32 -1.93
N ALA A 36 -11.98 24.32 -2.26
CA ALA A 36 -11.82 22.95 -1.77
C ALA A 36 -10.48 22.31 -2.20
N PHE A 37 -10.03 22.62 -3.41
CA PHE A 37 -8.75 22.15 -3.92
C PHE A 37 -7.55 22.79 -3.20
N PHE A 38 -7.60 24.10 -2.93
CA PHE A 38 -6.57 24.78 -2.14
C PHE A 38 -6.54 24.28 -0.68
N HIS A 39 -7.71 24.10 -0.06
CA HIS A 39 -7.79 23.54 1.28
C HIS A 39 -7.25 22.10 1.35
N ALA A 40 -7.55 21.27 0.37
CA ALA A 40 -7.03 19.89 0.32
C ALA A 40 -5.51 19.84 0.12
N ARG A 41 -4.93 20.76 -0.66
CA ARG A 41 -3.46 20.87 -0.81
C ARG A 41 -2.79 21.33 0.47
N THR A 42 -3.32 22.37 1.11
CA THR A 42 -2.79 22.84 2.41
C THR A 42 -2.86 21.74 3.46
N ALA A 43 -3.96 21.00 3.50
CA ALA A 43 -4.12 19.86 4.41
C ALA A 43 -3.17 18.69 4.06
N LEU A 44 -2.85 18.44 2.79
CA LEU A 44 -1.80 17.48 2.42
C LEU A 44 -0.43 17.89 2.96
N TYR A 45 -0.03 19.16 2.82
CA TYR A 45 1.25 19.62 3.36
C TYR A 45 1.27 19.57 4.89
N ALA A 46 0.15 19.88 5.55
CA ALA A 46 0.02 19.70 7.00
C ALA A 46 0.13 18.23 7.41
N LEU A 47 -0.48 17.31 6.67
CA LEU A 47 -0.33 15.87 6.86
C LEU A 47 1.12 15.42 6.71
N LEU A 48 1.79 15.84 5.63
CA LEU A 48 3.20 15.52 5.40
C LEU A 48 4.10 16.06 6.51
N ALA A 49 3.87 17.30 6.96
CA ALA A 49 4.60 17.89 8.07
C ALA A 49 4.37 17.13 9.38
N LEU A 50 3.11 16.77 9.69
CA LEU A 50 2.77 15.98 10.88
C LEU A 50 3.45 14.62 10.85
N VAL A 51 3.37 13.88 9.73
CA VAL A 51 4.01 12.58 9.58
C VAL A 51 5.53 12.72 9.70
N THR A 52 6.12 13.75 9.09
CA THR A 52 7.56 14.03 9.21
C THR A 52 7.96 14.18 10.66
N ILE A 53 7.28 15.05 11.43
CA ILE A 53 7.57 15.27 12.85
C ILE A 53 7.42 13.94 13.63
N THR A 54 6.31 13.22 13.42
CA THR A 54 6.03 11.98 14.16
C THR A 54 7.10 10.91 13.88
N VAL A 55 7.45 10.70 12.61
CA VAL A 55 8.38 9.63 12.23
C VAL A 55 9.82 10.01 12.59
N PHE A 56 10.24 11.27 12.38
CA PHE A 56 11.60 11.70 12.74
C PHE A 56 11.87 11.64 14.24
N THR A 57 10.90 12.01 15.07
CA THR A 57 11.08 12.04 16.54
C THR A 57 11.45 10.65 17.09
N GLY A 58 10.99 9.56 16.49
CA GLY A 58 11.26 8.19 16.94
C GLY A 58 12.55 7.58 16.39
N GLN A 59 13.16 8.13 15.34
CA GLN A 59 14.24 7.44 14.60
C GLN A 59 15.50 7.18 15.43
N HIS A 60 15.90 8.13 16.25
CA HIS A 60 17.09 8.03 17.13
C HIS A 60 16.80 7.30 18.44
N LEU A 61 15.54 7.34 18.93
CA LEU A 61 15.18 6.84 20.25
C LEU A 61 14.94 5.33 20.27
N VAL A 62 14.50 4.77 19.15
CA VAL A 62 14.17 3.35 19.04
C VAL A 62 15.44 2.59 18.64
N PRO A 63 15.97 1.69 19.51
CA PRO A 63 17.10 0.87 19.14
C PRO A 63 16.76 -0.03 17.95
N PRO A 64 17.74 -0.63 17.25
CA PRO A 64 17.45 -1.63 16.24
C PRO A 64 16.58 -2.75 16.80
N MET A 65 15.32 -2.81 16.34
CA MET A 65 14.29 -3.69 16.93
C MET A 65 14.28 -5.08 16.29
N ASP A 66 14.79 -5.20 15.07
CA ASP A 66 14.72 -6.41 14.27
C ASP A 66 16.12 -6.86 13.89
N ARG A 67 16.35 -8.17 13.97
CA ARG A 67 17.58 -8.82 13.51
C ARG A 67 17.90 -8.46 12.06
N ASP A 68 16.90 -8.35 11.20
CA ASP A 68 17.11 -7.98 9.81
C ASP A 68 17.50 -6.49 9.65
N GLU A 69 16.92 -5.59 10.44
CA GLU A 69 17.30 -4.17 10.45
C GLU A 69 18.79 -3.98 10.72
N SER A 70 19.28 -4.60 11.80
CA SER A 70 20.72 -4.53 12.16
C SER A 70 21.61 -5.06 11.05
N ARG A 71 21.19 -6.13 10.37
CA ARG A 71 21.94 -6.73 9.25
C ARG A 71 21.93 -5.86 8.00
N PHE A 72 20.84 -5.17 7.71
CA PHE A 72 20.80 -4.22 6.59
C PHE A 72 21.69 -3.02 6.84
N ALA A 73 21.57 -2.38 8.00
CA ALA A 73 22.39 -1.24 8.38
C ALA A 73 23.88 -1.58 8.39
N GLN A 74 24.27 -2.71 9.01
CA GLN A 74 25.67 -3.16 9.07
C GLN A 74 26.23 -3.46 7.67
N ALA A 75 25.48 -4.14 6.80
CA ALA A 75 25.95 -4.44 5.45
C ALA A 75 26.08 -3.16 4.60
N SER A 76 25.17 -2.20 4.76
CA SER A 76 25.28 -0.88 4.10
C SER A 76 26.47 -0.07 4.61
N ARG A 77 26.77 -0.14 5.92
CA ARG A 77 27.93 0.48 6.51
C ARG A 77 29.23 -0.11 5.97
N GLN A 78 29.31 -1.46 5.92
CA GLN A 78 30.49 -2.14 5.36
C GLN A 78 30.69 -1.81 3.88
N MET A 79 29.60 -1.73 3.09
CA MET A 79 29.64 -1.30 1.70
C MET A 79 30.26 0.11 1.55
N LEU A 80 29.85 1.06 2.42
CA LEU A 80 30.38 2.41 2.42
C LEU A 80 31.87 2.44 2.83
N GLN A 81 32.23 1.70 3.88
CA GLN A 81 33.62 1.68 4.41
C GLN A 81 34.60 0.98 3.49
N SER A 82 34.19 -0.10 2.82
CA SER A 82 35.03 -0.85 1.89
C SER A 82 35.12 -0.21 0.49
N GLY A 83 34.14 0.61 0.10
CA GLY A 83 33.99 1.09 -1.27
C GLY A 83 33.53 0.01 -2.26
N ASP A 84 33.21 -1.21 -1.80
CA ASP A 84 32.67 -2.27 -2.64
C ASP A 84 31.15 -2.16 -2.71
N TYR A 85 30.66 -1.55 -3.79
CA TYR A 85 29.22 -1.38 -4.06
C TYR A 85 28.61 -2.54 -4.88
N VAL A 86 29.40 -3.55 -5.19
CA VAL A 86 28.97 -4.73 -5.96
C VAL A 86 28.63 -5.90 -5.04
N THR A 87 29.55 -6.26 -4.15
CA THR A 87 29.43 -7.42 -3.27
C THR A 87 28.82 -7.02 -1.93
N ILE A 88 27.71 -7.64 -1.58
CA ILE A 88 27.04 -7.36 -0.30
C ILE A 88 27.59 -8.32 0.75
N ARG A 89 28.20 -7.78 1.80
CA ARG A 89 28.77 -8.54 2.92
C ARG A 89 28.09 -8.18 4.23
N PHE A 90 28.00 -9.15 5.11
CA PHE A 90 27.63 -8.96 6.50
C PHE A 90 28.72 -9.63 7.34
N GLN A 91 29.53 -8.83 8.01
CA GLN A 91 30.79 -9.27 8.59
C GLN A 91 31.68 -9.91 7.49
N ASP A 92 32.16 -11.12 7.68
CA ASP A 92 33.03 -11.84 6.74
C ASP A 92 32.23 -12.66 5.71
N GLU A 93 30.89 -12.76 5.85
CA GLU A 93 30.06 -13.62 5.02
C GLU A 93 29.41 -12.86 3.85
N LEU A 94 29.22 -13.57 2.73
CA LEU A 94 28.44 -13.10 1.60
C LEU A 94 26.95 -13.03 1.98
N ARG A 95 26.35 -11.83 1.90
CA ARG A 95 24.93 -11.63 2.17
C ARG A 95 24.10 -11.64 0.88
N ALA A 96 23.74 -12.80 0.40
CA ALA A 96 22.99 -12.98 -0.85
C ALA A 96 21.46 -13.09 -0.66
N LYS A 97 20.87 -12.37 0.32
CA LYS A 97 19.44 -12.43 0.61
C LYS A 97 18.60 -11.42 -0.17
N LYS A 98 19.18 -10.28 -0.54
CA LYS A 98 18.49 -9.20 -1.27
C LYS A 98 19.46 -8.56 -2.26
N PRO A 99 18.95 -7.98 -3.38
CA PRO A 99 19.76 -7.20 -4.32
C PRO A 99 20.30 -5.90 -3.71
N ALA A 100 21.23 -5.25 -4.41
CA ALA A 100 22.03 -4.15 -3.86
C ALA A 100 21.26 -2.84 -3.63
N GLY A 101 20.11 -2.62 -4.25
CA GLY A 101 19.44 -1.31 -4.30
C GLY A 101 19.18 -0.69 -2.93
N ILE A 102 18.74 -1.46 -1.94
CA ILE A 102 18.51 -0.92 -0.60
C ILE A 102 19.83 -0.52 0.09
N TYR A 103 20.88 -1.31 -0.09
CA TYR A 103 22.19 -1.05 0.52
C TYR A 103 22.82 0.21 -0.09
N TRP A 104 22.68 0.44 -1.40
CA TRP A 104 23.13 1.68 -2.04
C TRP A 104 22.44 2.91 -1.48
N LEU A 105 21.10 2.85 -1.31
CA LEU A 105 20.32 3.97 -0.77
C LEU A 105 20.69 4.24 0.69
N GLN A 106 20.85 3.21 1.50
CA GLN A 106 21.25 3.34 2.90
C GLN A 106 22.70 3.82 3.05
N ALA A 107 23.62 3.32 2.25
CA ALA A 107 25.02 3.77 2.23
C ALA A 107 25.11 5.25 1.81
N ALA A 108 24.38 5.67 0.77
CA ALA A 108 24.33 7.07 0.36
C ALA A 108 23.75 7.97 1.48
N SER A 109 22.69 7.52 2.15
CA SER A 109 22.11 8.25 3.28
C SER A 109 23.07 8.34 4.46
N ALA A 110 23.76 7.25 4.83
CA ALA A 110 24.72 7.23 5.92
C ALA A 110 25.97 8.08 5.60
N ASN A 111 26.39 8.13 4.34
CA ASN A 111 27.48 9.00 3.90
C ASN A 111 27.14 10.49 4.08
N LEU A 112 25.86 10.87 3.92
CA LEU A 112 25.41 12.26 4.07
C LEU A 112 25.10 12.65 5.53
N LEU A 113 24.53 11.72 6.31
CA LEU A 113 24.00 12.00 7.65
C LEU A 113 24.87 11.46 8.79
N GLY A 114 25.89 10.65 8.48
CA GLY A 114 26.78 10.01 9.45
C GLY A 114 26.50 8.52 9.62
N GLU A 115 27.57 7.73 9.72
CA GLU A 115 27.52 6.25 9.75
C GLU A 115 27.18 5.67 11.12
N ALA A 116 27.33 6.45 12.19
CA ALA A 116 27.24 5.94 13.57
C ALA A 116 25.80 5.74 14.04
N ASP A 117 24.85 6.47 13.46
CA ASP A 117 23.46 6.50 13.89
C ASP A 117 22.57 5.64 12.99
N ILE A 118 21.76 4.78 13.60
CA ILE A 118 20.76 3.96 12.89
C ILE A 118 19.74 4.81 12.12
N ALA A 119 19.45 6.01 12.60
CA ALA A 119 18.54 6.94 11.93
C ALA A 119 19.00 7.32 10.53
N SER A 120 20.33 7.36 10.28
CA SER A 120 20.89 7.61 8.94
C SER A 120 20.46 6.55 7.92
N TYR A 121 20.36 5.30 8.33
CA TYR A 121 19.91 4.18 7.49
C TYR A 121 18.39 4.13 7.35
N ARG A 122 17.65 4.56 8.39
CA ARG A 122 16.18 4.66 8.41
C ARG A 122 15.65 5.80 7.56
N PHE A 123 16.45 6.85 7.38
CA PHE A 123 16.06 8.07 6.64
C PHE A 123 15.52 7.78 5.23
N VAL A 124 16.06 6.78 4.55
CA VAL A 124 15.58 6.32 3.23
C VAL A 124 14.11 5.90 3.30
N ASN A 125 13.71 5.20 4.37
CA ASN A 125 12.33 4.73 4.56
C ASN A 125 11.38 5.87 4.91
N VAL A 126 11.86 6.88 5.64
CA VAL A 126 11.09 8.12 5.90
C VAL A 126 10.79 8.84 4.60
N LEU A 127 11.79 9.04 3.74
CA LEU A 127 11.60 9.66 2.42
C LEU A 127 10.65 8.84 1.54
N ALA A 128 10.78 7.51 1.55
CA ALA A 128 9.91 6.64 0.80
C ALA A 128 8.44 6.72 1.29
N LEU A 129 8.21 6.82 2.60
CA LEU A 129 6.89 7.03 3.16
C LEU A 129 6.28 8.36 2.72
N LEU A 130 7.01 9.47 2.86
CA LEU A 130 6.53 10.81 2.49
C LEU A 130 6.21 10.89 0.99
N ALA A 131 7.08 10.34 0.14
CA ALA A 131 6.84 10.23 -1.30
C ALA A 131 5.59 9.38 -1.60
N SER A 132 5.40 8.27 -0.86
CA SER A 132 4.22 7.41 -1.02
C SER A 132 2.92 8.13 -0.66
N ILE A 133 2.89 8.90 0.43
CA ILE A 133 1.72 9.72 0.81
C ILE A 133 1.39 10.74 -0.29
N PHE A 134 2.43 11.42 -0.80
CA PHE A 134 2.28 12.41 -1.87
C PHE A 134 1.74 11.78 -3.17
N ILE A 135 2.31 10.67 -3.61
CA ILE A 135 1.87 9.97 -4.84
C ILE A 135 0.47 9.39 -4.65
N LEU A 136 0.17 8.81 -3.49
CA LEU A 136 -1.15 8.26 -3.18
C LEU A 136 -2.26 9.33 -3.24
N TYR A 137 -1.98 10.53 -2.72
CA TYR A 137 -2.89 11.67 -2.88
C TYR A 137 -3.17 11.99 -4.36
N HIS A 138 -2.14 11.99 -5.22
CA HIS A 138 -2.30 12.26 -6.65
C HIS A 138 -3.03 11.12 -7.39
N ILE A 139 -2.84 9.87 -6.97
CA ILE A 139 -3.66 8.74 -7.42
C ILE A 139 -5.12 8.97 -7.01
N GLY A 140 -5.35 9.33 -5.75
CA GLY A 140 -6.67 9.62 -5.22
C GLY A 140 -7.39 10.73 -5.99
N LEU A 141 -6.69 11.82 -6.33
CA LEU A 141 -7.24 12.93 -7.15
C LEU A 141 -7.67 12.48 -8.56
N ARG A 142 -7.04 11.43 -9.10
CA ARG A 142 -7.42 10.87 -10.41
C ARG A 142 -8.66 9.99 -10.32
N LEU A 143 -8.86 9.36 -9.17
CA LEU A 143 -9.93 8.39 -8.95
C LEU A 143 -11.17 9.00 -8.32
N TYR A 144 -11.00 9.98 -7.43
CA TYR A 144 -12.02 10.48 -6.51
C TYR A 144 -11.95 12.00 -6.34
N GLU A 145 -12.87 12.54 -5.57
CA GLU A 145 -12.86 13.94 -5.17
C GLU A 145 -11.70 14.25 -4.19
N PRO A 146 -11.22 15.52 -4.13
CA PRO A 146 -10.01 15.88 -3.35
C PRO A 146 -10.07 15.52 -1.87
N HIS A 147 -11.23 15.59 -1.23
CA HIS A 147 -11.38 15.24 0.18
C HIS A 147 -11.21 13.73 0.42
N LEU A 148 -11.66 12.87 -0.50
CA LEU A 148 -11.44 11.43 -0.42
C LEU A 148 -9.97 11.06 -0.70
N ALA A 149 -9.33 11.76 -1.64
CA ALA A 149 -7.91 11.59 -1.90
C ALA A 149 -7.08 11.90 -0.64
N LEU A 150 -7.41 13.00 0.05
CA LEU A 150 -6.77 13.37 1.32
C LEU A 150 -7.06 12.35 2.42
N ALA A 151 -8.32 11.93 2.57
CA ALA A 151 -8.72 10.94 3.55
C ALA A 151 -8.02 9.60 3.34
N ALA A 152 -7.87 9.14 2.09
CA ALA A 152 -7.14 7.91 1.77
C ALA A 152 -5.64 8.04 2.10
N SER A 153 -5.04 9.20 1.83
CA SER A 153 -3.64 9.47 2.19
C SER A 153 -3.44 9.52 3.70
N ALA A 154 -4.37 10.11 4.44
CA ALA A 154 -4.34 10.13 5.91
C ALA A 154 -4.56 8.73 6.50
N ALA A 155 -5.51 7.96 5.95
CA ALA A 155 -5.76 6.56 6.33
C ALA A 155 -4.54 5.67 6.11
N PHE A 156 -3.85 5.85 4.98
CA PHE A 156 -2.59 5.17 4.68
C PHE A 156 -1.49 5.58 5.65
N ALA A 157 -1.28 6.89 5.83
CA ALA A 157 -0.21 7.45 6.66
C ALA A 157 -0.34 7.08 8.15
N SER A 158 -1.58 6.89 8.64
CA SER A 158 -1.86 6.48 10.02
C SER A 158 -1.85 4.97 10.24
N GLY A 159 -1.70 4.17 9.16
CA GLY A 159 -1.72 2.71 9.25
C GLY A 159 -0.60 2.17 10.13
N PHE A 160 -0.94 1.31 11.10
CA PHE A 160 0.04 0.75 12.04
C PHE A 160 1.23 0.11 11.33
N LEU A 161 0.98 -0.76 10.35
CA LEU A 161 2.04 -1.43 9.59
C LEU A 161 2.91 -0.42 8.83
N VAL A 162 2.30 0.60 8.25
CA VAL A 162 3.00 1.65 7.46
C VAL A 162 3.97 2.42 8.33
N LEU A 163 3.51 2.85 9.51
CA LEU A 163 4.34 3.57 10.48
C LEU A 163 5.43 2.67 11.06
N ALA A 164 5.10 1.43 11.42
CA ALA A 164 6.07 0.49 11.96
C ALA A 164 7.23 0.24 10.97
N GLU A 165 6.92 -0.04 9.69
CA GLU A 165 7.95 -0.31 8.67
C GLU A 165 8.73 0.95 8.27
N ALA A 166 8.18 2.15 8.42
CA ALA A 166 8.89 3.41 8.18
C ALA A 166 9.98 3.70 9.24
N HIS A 167 9.87 3.10 10.43
CA HIS A 167 10.86 3.22 11.49
C HIS A 167 11.96 2.16 11.43
N LEU A 168 11.97 1.28 10.43
CA LEU A 168 12.93 0.20 10.31
C LEU A 168 13.78 0.37 9.04
N ALA A 169 15.10 0.24 9.17
CA ALA A 169 16.03 0.30 8.04
C ALA A 169 15.98 -0.99 7.20
N LYS A 170 14.80 -1.27 6.58
CA LYS A 170 14.55 -2.47 5.75
C LYS A 170 14.11 -2.10 4.33
N THR A 171 13.81 -3.13 3.53
CA THR A 171 13.47 -2.98 2.10
C THR A 171 12.04 -2.53 1.84
N ASP A 172 11.12 -2.73 2.80
CA ASP A 172 9.69 -2.86 2.52
C ASP A 172 9.01 -1.55 2.17
N THR A 173 9.34 -0.47 2.86
CA THR A 173 8.80 0.88 2.58
C THR A 173 9.28 1.39 1.22
N VAL A 174 10.54 1.14 0.86
CA VAL A 174 11.08 1.54 -0.45
C VAL A 174 10.49 0.70 -1.58
N LEU A 175 10.31 -0.62 -1.37
CA LEU A 175 9.60 -1.49 -2.30
C LEU A 175 8.14 -1.02 -2.51
N MET A 176 7.46 -0.68 -1.44
CA MET A 176 6.09 -0.16 -1.50
C MET A 176 6.01 1.11 -2.35
N LEU A 177 6.94 2.05 -2.20
CA LEU A 177 7.03 3.23 -3.06
C LEU A 177 7.23 2.85 -4.53
N ALA A 178 8.17 1.94 -4.82
CA ALA A 178 8.43 1.48 -6.18
C ALA A 178 7.17 0.84 -6.80
N VAL A 179 6.49 -0.05 -6.06
CA VAL A 179 5.22 -0.64 -6.49
C VAL A 179 4.13 0.42 -6.67
N LEU A 180 4.04 1.40 -5.79
CA LEU A 180 3.05 2.49 -5.89
C LEU A 180 3.24 3.32 -7.17
N VAL A 181 4.49 3.69 -7.51
CA VAL A 181 4.81 4.38 -8.77
C VAL A 181 4.48 3.51 -9.98
N GLN A 182 4.84 2.23 -9.93
CA GLN A 182 4.54 1.25 -10.98
C GLN A 182 3.02 1.13 -11.20
N GLN A 183 2.24 0.98 -10.14
CA GLN A 183 0.79 0.85 -10.20
C GLN A 183 0.11 2.16 -10.59
N TRP A 184 0.64 3.31 -10.20
CA TRP A 184 0.19 4.62 -10.67
C TRP A 184 0.31 4.73 -12.20
N ALA A 185 1.45 4.38 -12.75
CA ALA A 185 1.67 4.38 -14.20
C ALA A 185 0.74 3.39 -14.92
N LEU A 186 0.60 2.16 -14.38
CA LEU A 186 -0.29 1.14 -14.93
C LEU A 186 -1.76 1.58 -14.88
N MET A 187 -2.19 2.21 -13.80
CA MET A 187 -3.54 2.75 -13.63
C MET A 187 -3.85 3.80 -14.71
N ARG A 188 -2.93 4.70 -14.99
CA ARG A 188 -3.11 5.72 -16.05
C ARG A 188 -3.29 5.07 -17.41
N ILE A 189 -2.40 4.13 -17.75
CA ILE A 189 -2.50 3.36 -19.00
C ILE A 189 -3.84 2.62 -19.10
N TYR A 190 -4.28 2.00 -18.00
CA TYR A 190 -5.53 1.25 -17.96
C TYR A 190 -6.77 2.13 -18.04
N LEU A 191 -6.85 3.22 -17.28
CA LEU A 191 -8.03 4.10 -17.27
C LEU A 191 -8.15 4.94 -18.56
N ASP A 192 -7.03 5.31 -19.18
CA ASP A 192 -7.01 6.06 -20.43
C ASP A 192 -7.15 5.17 -21.69
N ARG A 193 -7.42 3.85 -21.52
CA ARG A 193 -7.52 2.87 -22.61
C ARG A 193 -8.59 3.17 -23.66
N GLN A 194 -9.60 3.97 -23.30
CA GLN A 194 -10.66 4.41 -24.19
C GLN A 194 -10.38 5.79 -24.82
N ALA A 195 -9.45 6.55 -24.26
CA ALA A 195 -8.98 7.80 -24.84
C ALA A 195 -8.11 7.51 -26.06
N ASN A 196 -8.18 8.39 -27.05
CA ASN A 196 -7.54 8.25 -28.34
C ASN A 196 -6.07 7.79 -28.20
N PRO A 197 -5.65 6.65 -28.78
CA PRO A 197 -4.35 6.02 -28.51
C PRO A 197 -3.14 6.78 -29.10
N VAL A 198 -3.34 7.96 -29.64
CA VAL A 198 -2.34 8.73 -30.41
C VAL A 198 -1.41 9.58 -29.54
N LYS A 199 -1.70 9.80 -28.27
CA LYS A 199 -0.75 10.55 -27.42
C LYS A 199 0.35 9.61 -26.92
N PRO A 200 1.63 9.90 -27.24
CA PRO A 200 2.74 9.13 -26.69
C PRO A 200 2.76 9.30 -25.18
N CYS A 201 2.32 8.29 -24.46
CA CYS A 201 2.31 8.28 -23.02
C CYS A 201 3.71 7.89 -22.52
N ALA A 202 4.33 8.71 -21.68
CA ALA A 202 5.59 8.37 -21.02
C ALA A 202 5.40 7.42 -19.84
N ASP A 203 4.16 7.04 -19.52
CA ASP A 203 3.83 6.19 -18.35
C ASP A 203 4.51 4.82 -18.39
N TRP A 204 4.82 4.28 -19.60
CA TRP A 204 5.60 3.06 -19.71
C TRP A 204 7.00 3.17 -19.11
N ILE A 205 7.63 4.35 -19.14
CA ILE A 205 8.96 4.58 -18.55
C ILE A 205 8.84 4.49 -17.02
N TRP A 206 7.83 5.14 -16.44
CA TRP A 206 7.58 5.06 -15.00
C TRP A 206 7.23 3.66 -14.55
N PHE A 207 6.42 2.94 -15.34
CA PHE A 207 6.06 1.55 -15.04
C PHE A 207 7.28 0.63 -14.98
N TRP A 208 8.11 0.65 -16.03
CA TRP A 208 9.27 -0.24 -16.11
C TRP A 208 10.44 0.24 -15.27
N GLY A 209 10.64 1.54 -15.14
CA GLY A 209 11.67 2.13 -14.28
C GLY A 209 11.40 1.79 -12.81
N ALA A 210 10.17 1.97 -12.34
CA ALA A 210 9.79 1.59 -10.99
C ALA A 210 9.86 0.07 -10.76
N MET A 211 9.51 -0.73 -11.77
CA MET A 211 9.73 -2.18 -11.74
C MET A 211 11.21 -2.54 -11.56
N ALA A 212 12.10 -1.91 -12.32
CA ALA A 212 13.54 -2.15 -12.22
C ALA A 212 14.08 -1.77 -10.83
N VAL A 213 13.65 -0.62 -10.29
CA VAL A 213 13.97 -0.25 -8.90
C VAL A 213 13.44 -1.31 -7.93
N GLY A 214 12.20 -1.74 -8.06
CA GLY A 214 11.61 -2.78 -7.22
C GLY A 214 12.39 -4.11 -7.27
N ILE A 215 12.90 -4.49 -8.46
CA ILE A 215 13.77 -5.67 -8.64
C ILE A 215 15.08 -5.47 -7.87
N LEU A 216 15.72 -4.32 -7.97
CA LEU A 216 16.97 -4.04 -7.25
C LEU A 216 16.77 -3.93 -5.73
N ILE A 217 15.56 -3.64 -5.25
CA ILE A 217 15.25 -3.59 -3.80
C ILE A 217 14.91 -4.97 -3.25
N LYS A 218 14.03 -5.74 -3.90
CA LYS A 218 13.49 -6.99 -3.31
C LYS A 218 13.19 -8.09 -4.36
N GLY A 219 13.87 -8.06 -5.49
CA GLY A 219 13.76 -9.11 -6.51
C GLY A 219 12.39 -9.19 -7.17
N PRO A 220 11.74 -10.38 -7.23
CA PRO A 220 10.60 -10.65 -8.10
C PRO A 220 9.26 -10.05 -7.65
N ILE A 221 9.20 -9.37 -6.50
CA ILE A 221 7.92 -8.93 -5.90
C ILE A 221 7.20 -7.87 -6.77
N ALA A 222 7.92 -6.84 -7.24
CA ALA A 222 7.34 -5.81 -8.11
C ALA A 222 6.87 -6.38 -9.46
N PRO A 223 7.64 -7.23 -10.17
CA PRO A 223 7.16 -7.98 -11.33
C PRO A 223 5.92 -8.84 -11.04
N ALA A 224 5.90 -9.58 -9.94
CA ALA A 224 4.77 -10.43 -9.57
C ALA A 224 3.47 -9.62 -9.41
N ILE A 225 3.52 -8.51 -8.68
CA ILE A 225 2.36 -7.63 -8.50
C ILE A 225 1.87 -7.09 -9.86
N ALA A 226 2.78 -6.64 -10.73
CA ALA A 226 2.42 -6.13 -12.05
C ALA A 226 1.75 -7.20 -12.92
N ILE A 227 2.34 -8.39 -12.99
CA ILE A 227 1.80 -9.52 -13.78
C ILE A 227 0.42 -9.91 -13.26
N LEU A 228 0.27 -10.06 -11.94
CA LEU A 228 -1.00 -10.43 -11.32
C LEU A 228 -2.08 -9.37 -11.57
N THR A 229 -1.74 -8.07 -11.45
CA THR A 229 -2.66 -6.97 -11.72
C THR A 229 -3.10 -6.97 -13.20
N ILE A 230 -2.15 -7.04 -14.14
CA ILE A 230 -2.43 -7.06 -15.57
C ILE A 230 -3.26 -8.27 -15.96
N ALA A 231 -2.89 -9.47 -15.49
CA ALA A 231 -3.63 -10.69 -15.76
C ALA A 231 -5.08 -10.60 -15.28
N SER A 232 -5.31 -10.10 -14.07
CA SER A 232 -6.66 -9.91 -13.51
C SER A 232 -7.50 -8.92 -14.32
N LEU A 233 -6.90 -7.81 -14.77
CA LEU A 233 -7.58 -6.84 -15.63
C LEU A 233 -7.91 -7.40 -17.02
N LEU A 234 -7.03 -8.21 -17.57
CA LEU A 234 -7.26 -8.90 -18.85
C LEU A 234 -8.39 -9.95 -18.76
N LEU A 235 -8.42 -10.73 -17.68
CA LEU A 235 -9.50 -11.69 -17.41
C LEU A 235 -10.85 -10.97 -17.26
N TRP A 236 -10.86 -9.80 -16.67
CA TRP A 236 -12.09 -9.02 -16.45
C TRP A 236 -12.66 -8.42 -17.74
N HIS A 237 -11.80 -7.80 -18.56
CA HIS A 237 -12.25 -7.03 -19.73
C HIS A 237 -12.04 -7.73 -21.05
N ARG A 238 -11.23 -8.78 -21.11
CA ARG A 238 -10.86 -9.52 -22.35
C ARG A 238 -10.31 -8.64 -23.49
N GLN A 239 -9.87 -7.41 -23.16
CA GLN A 239 -9.34 -6.44 -24.12
C GLN A 239 -7.84 -6.26 -23.89
N MET A 240 -7.02 -6.65 -24.90
CA MET A 240 -5.56 -6.60 -24.79
C MET A 240 -4.94 -5.32 -25.39
N ARG A 241 -5.72 -4.47 -26.06
CA ARG A 241 -5.16 -3.32 -26.82
C ARG A 241 -4.37 -2.34 -25.97
N TRP A 242 -4.82 -2.07 -24.74
CA TRP A 242 -4.17 -1.14 -23.82
C TRP A 242 -2.79 -1.63 -23.33
N VAL A 243 -2.56 -2.96 -23.30
CA VAL A 243 -1.27 -3.56 -22.91
C VAL A 243 -0.15 -3.17 -23.87
N ARG A 244 -0.48 -2.88 -25.14
CA ARG A 244 0.51 -2.39 -26.12
C ARG A 244 1.15 -1.07 -25.72
N GLN A 245 0.46 -0.24 -24.90
CA GLN A 245 0.99 1.03 -24.39
C GLN A 245 2.13 0.81 -23.38
N LEU A 246 2.24 -0.38 -22.78
CA LEU A 246 3.37 -0.76 -21.93
C LEU A 246 4.69 -0.91 -22.72
N ARG A 247 4.64 -0.99 -24.05
CA ARG A 247 5.82 -1.09 -24.94
C ARG A 247 6.81 -2.16 -24.46
N LEU A 248 6.32 -3.38 -24.32
CA LEU A 248 7.00 -4.51 -23.67
C LEU A 248 8.50 -4.64 -24.02
N SER A 249 8.86 -4.59 -25.31
CA SER A 249 10.26 -4.73 -25.74
C SER A 249 11.16 -3.60 -25.21
N ARG A 250 10.68 -2.35 -25.28
CA ARG A 250 11.42 -1.18 -24.76
C ARG A 250 11.48 -1.20 -23.24
N GLY A 251 10.40 -1.64 -22.61
CA GLY A 251 10.32 -1.77 -21.16
C GLY A 251 11.28 -2.83 -20.62
N LEU A 252 11.30 -4.01 -21.23
CA LEU A 252 12.25 -5.06 -20.86
C LEU A 252 13.71 -4.63 -21.09
N LEU A 253 13.99 -3.89 -22.18
CA LEU A 253 15.31 -3.29 -22.39
C LEU A 253 15.67 -2.31 -21.28
N LEU A 254 14.73 -1.45 -20.85
CA LEU A 254 14.96 -0.51 -19.73
C LEU A 254 15.27 -1.26 -18.43
N VAL A 255 14.51 -2.30 -18.10
CA VAL A 255 14.78 -3.15 -16.92
C VAL A 255 16.16 -3.81 -17.05
N ALA A 256 16.48 -4.35 -18.22
CA ALA A 256 17.78 -4.97 -18.46
C ALA A 256 18.94 -3.98 -18.27
N VAL A 257 18.84 -2.78 -18.85
CA VAL A 257 19.89 -1.74 -18.71
C VAL A 257 20.09 -1.31 -17.24
N ILE A 258 19.02 -1.28 -16.43
CA ILE A 258 19.12 -0.88 -15.02
C ILE A 258 19.62 -2.04 -14.14
N CYS A 259 19.11 -3.26 -14.34
CA CYS A 259 19.35 -4.38 -13.43
C CYS A 259 20.55 -5.25 -13.80
N LEU A 260 20.79 -5.48 -15.11
CA LEU A 260 21.85 -6.42 -15.55
C LEU A 260 23.26 -5.97 -15.18
N PRO A 261 23.66 -4.69 -15.24
CA PRO A 261 25.03 -4.30 -14.89
C PRO A 261 25.43 -4.82 -13.52
N TRP A 262 24.61 -4.56 -12.49
CA TRP A 262 24.89 -5.06 -11.16
C TRP A 262 24.80 -6.60 -11.08
N ALA A 263 23.79 -7.22 -11.70
CA ALA A 263 23.62 -8.66 -11.66
C ALA A 263 24.82 -9.40 -12.30
N ILE A 264 25.38 -8.87 -13.40
CA ILE A 264 26.58 -9.43 -14.04
C ILE A 264 27.80 -9.24 -13.12
N LEU A 265 28.01 -8.03 -12.62
CA LEU A 265 29.16 -7.72 -11.76
C LEU A 265 29.18 -8.55 -10.50
N VAL A 266 28.04 -8.71 -9.80
CA VAL A 266 27.97 -9.52 -8.56
C VAL A 266 28.15 -11.01 -8.88
N THR A 267 27.67 -11.50 -10.02
CA THR A 267 27.87 -12.88 -10.46
C THR A 267 29.34 -13.18 -10.70
N LEU A 268 30.04 -12.28 -11.41
CA LEU A 268 31.48 -12.40 -11.66
C LEU A 268 32.30 -12.27 -10.37
N ALA A 269 31.97 -11.31 -9.50
CA ALA A 269 32.69 -11.05 -8.25
C ALA A 269 32.53 -12.17 -7.21
N THR A 270 31.50 -13.02 -7.35
CA THR A 270 31.21 -14.10 -6.39
C THR A 270 31.22 -15.50 -7.03
N ASP A 271 31.76 -15.63 -8.24
CA ASP A 271 31.77 -16.91 -8.99
C ASP A 271 30.38 -17.58 -9.05
N GLY A 272 29.32 -16.78 -9.18
CA GLY A 272 27.93 -17.23 -9.20
C GLY A 272 27.29 -17.56 -7.84
N ALA A 273 28.04 -17.56 -6.76
CA ALA A 273 27.55 -17.94 -5.41
C ALA A 273 26.39 -17.02 -4.95
N PHE A 274 26.43 -15.72 -5.29
CA PHE A 274 25.34 -14.81 -4.92
C PHE A 274 23.99 -15.24 -5.49
N LEU A 275 23.93 -15.56 -6.79
CA LEU A 275 22.68 -15.95 -7.46
C LEU A 275 22.17 -17.31 -6.96
N ASP A 276 23.07 -18.26 -6.74
CA ASP A 276 22.70 -19.58 -6.22
C ASP A 276 22.06 -19.50 -4.83
N ILE A 277 22.65 -18.73 -3.91
CA ILE A 277 22.12 -18.50 -2.57
C ILE A 277 20.81 -17.68 -2.63
N ALA A 278 20.74 -16.62 -3.44
CA ALA A 278 19.56 -15.76 -3.54
C ALA A 278 18.35 -16.51 -4.10
N VAL A 279 18.54 -17.37 -5.11
CA VAL A 279 17.46 -18.10 -5.76
C VAL A 279 17.10 -19.36 -4.97
N LYS A 280 18.06 -20.23 -4.68
CA LYS A 280 17.77 -21.51 -4.03
C LYS A 280 17.65 -21.36 -2.52
N GLY A 281 18.57 -20.63 -1.88
CA GLY A 281 18.65 -20.50 -0.44
C GLY A 281 17.65 -19.52 0.18
N ASP A 282 17.23 -18.46 -0.53
CA ASP A 282 16.29 -17.48 0.02
C ASP A 282 14.90 -17.56 -0.64
N PHE A 283 14.82 -17.45 -1.96
CA PHE A 283 13.53 -17.33 -2.65
C PHE A 283 12.75 -18.65 -2.70
N LEU A 284 13.33 -19.72 -3.26
CA LEU A 284 12.66 -21.01 -3.37
C LEU A 284 12.38 -21.64 -2.01
N ALA A 285 13.31 -21.53 -1.06
CA ALA A 285 13.12 -22.04 0.28
C ALA A 285 11.90 -21.42 0.99
N LYS A 286 11.67 -20.10 0.84
CA LYS A 286 10.50 -19.40 1.42
C LYS A 286 9.17 -19.81 0.79
N VAL A 287 9.19 -20.20 -0.48
CA VAL A 287 7.98 -20.66 -1.19
C VAL A 287 7.63 -22.10 -0.82
N GLN A 288 8.63 -22.95 -0.58
CA GLN A 288 8.44 -24.38 -0.31
C GLN A 288 8.13 -24.69 1.16
N SER A 289 8.70 -23.93 2.09
CA SER A 289 8.55 -24.20 3.53
C SER A 289 8.62 -22.93 4.37
N GLY A 290 8.06 -22.98 5.58
CA GLY A 290 8.22 -21.90 6.57
C GLY A 290 9.70 -21.78 6.98
N GLN A 291 10.30 -20.62 6.71
CA GLN A 291 11.71 -20.35 7.03
C GLN A 291 11.85 -19.57 8.33
N GLU A 292 12.95 -19.79 9.06
CA GLU A 292 13.35 -19.03 10.26
C GLU A 292 12.24 -18.94 11.34
N SER A 293 11.44 -20.00 11.54
CA SER A 293 10.29 -20.06 12.47
C SER A 293 9.11 -19.14 12.13
N HIS A 294 9.03 -18.62 10.89
CA HIS A 294 7.95 -17.74 10.42
C HIS A 294 6.87 -18.48 9.62
N GLY A 295 6.72 -19.78 9.84
CA GLY A 295 5.61 -20.56 9.24
C GLY A 295 4.27 -20.21 9.90
N ALA A 296 3.24 -19.92 9.08
CA ALA A 296 1.88 -19.74 9.59
C ALA A 296 0.86 -20.21 8.55
N PRO A 297 -0.37 -20.59 8.98
CA PRO A 297 -1.38 -21.13 8.07
C PRO A 297 -1.89 -20.08 7.10
N PRO A 298 -2.56 -20.48 6.00
CA PRO A 298 -3.35 -19.61 5.18
C PRO A 298 -4.36 -18.82 6.02
N PHE A 299 -4.79 -17.64 5.52
CA PHE A 299 -5.66 -16.67 6.19
C PHE A 299 -5.05 -15.92 7.38
N THR A 300 -3.76 -16.05 7.62
CA THR A 300 -3.06 -15.30 8.67
C THR A 300 -3.16 -13.79 8.45
N TYR A 301 -2.92 -13.30 7.23
CA TYR A 301 -3.03 -11.86 6.94
C TYR A 301 -4.46 -11.36 6.96
N LEU A 302 -5.43 -12.21 6.60
CA LEU A 302 -6.83 -11.87 6.70
C LEU A 302 -7.25 -11.71 8.18
N ALA A 303 -6.78 -12.59 9.07
CA ALA A 303 -7.00 -12.46 10.51
C ALA A 303 -6.32 -11.21 11.09
N LEU A 304 -5.12 -10.86 10.59
CA LEU A 304 -4.37 -9.69 11.03
C LEU A 304 -4.79 -8.39 10.32
N PHE A 305 -5.73 -8.43 9.36
CA PHE A 305 -6.12 -7.27 8.55
C PHE A 305 -6.50 -6.06 9.40
N GLY A 306 -7.28 -6.30 10.48
CA GLY A 306 -7.70 -5.27 11.40
C GLY A 306 -6.52 -4.49 12.01
N LEU A 307 -5.43 -5.19 12.36
CA LEU A 307 -4.21 -4.62 12.91
C LEU A 307 -3.39 -3.89 11.84
N LEU A 308 -3.16 -4.54 10.70
CA LEU A 308 -2.23 -4.04 9.68
C LEU A 308 -2.59 -2.63 9.20
N LEU A 309 -3.88 -2.34 9.10
CA LEU A 309 -4.42 -1.06 8.60
C LEU A 309 -5.09 -0.21 9.68
N TRP A 310 -5.04 -0.62 10.96
CA TRP A 310 -5.64 0.19 12.00
C TRP A 310 -4.99 1.58 12.07
N PRO A 311 -5.75 2.69 12.21
CA PRO A 311 -7.20 2.78 12.45
C PRO A 311 -8.11 2.69 11.21
N ALA A 312 -7.59 2.78 10.00
CA ALA A 312 -8.40 2.80 8.77
C ALA A 312 -9.19 1.51 8.52
N SER A 313 -8.80 0.39 9.13
CA SER A 313 -9.53 -0.88 9.07
C SER A 313 -10.97 -0.80 9.58
N ILE A 314 -11.32 0.20 10.42
CA ILE A 314 -12.71 0.44 10.83
C ILE A 314 -13.66 0.69 9.64
N LEU A 315 -13.13 1.07 8.48
CA LEU A 315 -13.90 1.26 7.25
C LEU A 315 -14.15 -0.04 6.46
N LEU A 316 -13.55 -1.16 6.87
CA LEU A 316 -13.70 -2.45 6.19
C LEU A 316 -15.16 -2.90 6.02
N PRO A 317 -16.05 -2.78 7.02
CA PRO A 317 -17.44 -3.17 6.86
C PRO A 317 -18.14 -2.42 5.72
N SER A 318 -17.85 -1.13 5.52
CA SER A 318 -18.42 -0.37 4.40
C SER A 318 -17.95 -0.91 3.05
N ALA A 319 -16.65 -1.18 2.90
CA ALA A 319 -16.09 -1.73 1.67
C ALA A 319 -16.71 -3.09 1.34
N CYS A 320 -16.83 -4.00 2.32
CA CYS A 320 -17.46 -5.31 2.13
C CYS A 320 -18.93 -5.23 1.70
N LEU A 321 -19.70 -4.33 2.30
CA LEU A 321 -21.12 -4.18 1.98
C LEU A 321 -21.37 -3.62 0.57
N TYR A 322 -20.46 -2.77 0.09
CA TYR A 322 -20.62 -2.10 -1.21
C TYR A 322 -19.77 -2.68 -2.33
N ILE A 323 -18.93 -3.67 -2.07
CA ILE A 323 -17.97 -4.17 -3.05
C ILE A 323 -18.61 -4.48 -4.40
N LYS A 324 -19.81 -5.13 -4.40
CA LYS A 324 -20.53 -5.47 -5.65
C LYS A 324 -20.92 -4.22 -6.46
N ALA A 325 -21.39 -3.16 -5.80
CA ALA A 325 -21.76 -1.90 -6.46
C ALA A 325 -20.52 -1.14 -6.93
N LEU A 326 -19.44 -1.18 -6.15
CA LEU A 326 -18.18 -0.54 -6.49
C LEU A 326 -17.48 -1.23 -7.67
N MET A 327 -17.62 -2.55 -7.79
CA MET A 327 -17.06 -3.33 -8.92
C MET A 327 -17.61 -2.94 -10.30
N ALA A 328 -18.70 -2.17 -10.37
CA ALA A 328 -19.17 -1.60 -11.63
C ALA A 328 -18.21 -0.52 -12.20
N GLN A 329 -17.36 0.06 -11.35
CA GLN A 329 -16.44 1.14 -11.71
C GLN A 329 -15.05 0.58 -12.06
N ASP A 330 -14.46 1.08 -13.15
CA ASP A 330 -13.12 0.66 -13.60
C ASP A 330 -12.02 0.96 -12.57
N GLN A 331 -12.17 2.06 -11.80
CA GLN A 331 -11.27 2.41 -10.71
C GLN A 331 -11.22 1.31 -9.65
N THR A 332 -12.38 0.84 -9.22
CA THR A 332 -12.49 -0.23 -8.22
C THR A 332 -11.96 -1.56 -8.76
N ARG A 333 -12.25 -1.86 -10.03
CA ARG A 333 -11.69 -3.06 -10.68
C ARG A 333 -10.18 -3.05 -10.69
N PHE A 334 -9.58 -1.90 -10.97
CA PHE A 334 -8.12 -1.73 -10.91
C PHE A 334 -7.58 -1.98 -9.51
N LEU A 335 -8.18 -1.35 -8.47
CA LEU A 335 -7.74 -1.56 -7.08
C LEU A 335 -7.87 -3.01 -6.65
N LEU A 336 -8.97 -3.68 -6.99
CA LEU A 336 -9.16 -5.10 -6.68
C LEU A 336 -8.19 -6.01 -7.44
N ALA A 337 -7.90 -5.70 -8.71
CA ALA A 337 -6.92 -6.42 -9.50
C ALA A 337 -5.49 -6.28 -8.92
N TRP A 338 -5.17 -5.16 -8.29
CA TRP A 338 -3.91 -4.98 -7.56
C TRP A 338 -3.89 -5.71 -6.22
N ILE A 339 -4.98 -5.63 -5.43
CA ILE A 339 -5.04 -6.17 -4.07
C ILE A 339 -5.21 -7.70 -4.06
N VAL A 340 -6.28 -8.20 -4.69
CA VAL A 340 -6.77 -9.56 -4.44
C VAL A 340 -5.80 -10.65 -4.88
N PRO A 341 -5.24 -10.65 -6.10
CA PRO A 341 -4.36 -11.74 -6.53
C PRO A 341 -3.05 -11.77 -5.75
N PHE A 342 -2.49 -10.60 -5.43
CA PHE A 342 -1.28 -10.54 -4.62
C PHE A 342 -1.54 -10.97 -3.18
N TRP A 343 -2.67 -10.56 -2.60
CA TRP A 343 -3.07 -11.01 -1.26
C TRP A 343 -3.21 -12.53 -1.19
N LEU A 344 -3.89 -13.12 -2.18
CA LEU A 344 -4.03 -14.57 -2.27
C LEU A 344 -2.67 -15.25 -2.41
N MET A 345 -1.77 -14.70 -3.22
CA MET A 345 -0.43 -15.23 -3.38
C MET A 345 0.34 -15.28 -2.04
N ILE A 346 0.33 -14.19 -1.27
CA ILE A 346 1.04 -14.15 0.02
C ILE A 346 0.36 -15.01 1.09
N GLU A 347 -0.97 -15.23 1.02
CA GLU A 347 -1.67 -16.17 1.89
C GLU A 347 -1.30 -17.64 1.61
N LEU A 348 -0.95 -17.97 0.37
CA LEU A 348 -0.55 -19.34 -0.02
C LEU A 348 0.92 -19.65 0.34
N ILE A 349 1.78 -18.62 0.41
CA ILE A 349 3.19 -18.80 0.78
C ILE A 349 3.30 -19.20 2.25
N PRO A 350 4.01 -20.31 2.61
CA PRO A 350 4.12 -20.78 3.99
C PRO A 350 4.80 -19.80 4.94
N THR A 351 5.85 -19.11 4.48
CA THR A 351 6.55 -18.08 5.27
C THR A 351 5.70 -16.81 5.37
N LYS A 352 5.32 -16.41 6.58
CA LYS A 352 4.50 -15.23 6.85
C LYS A 352 5.30 -14.18 7.62
N LEU A 353 5.53 -13.02 7.00
CA LEU A 353 6.11 -11.86 7.67
C LEU A 353 5.11 -10.71 7.66
N PRO A 354 4.95 -9.95 8.77
CA PRO A 354 3.90 -8.92 8.89
C PRO A 354 3.90 -7.87 7.78
N HIS A 355 5.05 -7.59 7.18
CA HIS A 355 5.24 -6.57 6.14
C HIS A 355 4.92 -7.04 4.71
N TYR A 356 4.64 -8.32 4.47
CA TYR A 356 4.33 -8.79 3.10
C TYR A 356 3.12 -8.10 2.45
N PRO A 357 2.05 -7.75 3.17
CA PRO A 357 0.92 -7.00 2.59
C PRO A 357 1.23 -5.54 2.24
N LEU A 358 2.33 -4.97 2.73
CA LEU A 358 2.62 -3.53 2.59
C LEU A 358 2.48 -2.98 1.16
N PRO A 359 2.91 -3.68 0.08
CA PRO A 359 2.78 -3.16 -1.29
C PRO A 359 1.34 -2.95 -1.78
N VAL A 360 0.33 -3.53 -1.14
CA VAL A 360 -1.10 -3.34 -1.50
C VAL A 360 -1.85 -2.43 -0.54
N VAL A 361 -1.23 -2.02 0.56
CA VAL A 361 -1.83 -1.12 1.56
C VAL A 361 -2.29 0.21 0.96
N PRO A 362 -1.56 0.86 0.03
CA PRO A 362 -2.04 2.08 -0.63
C PRO A 362 -3.37 1.87 -1.38
N ALA A 363 -3.51 0.76 -2.10
CA ALA A 363 -4.75 0.42 -2.80
C ALA A 363 -5.90 0.12 -1.84
N LEU A 364 -5.61 -0.54 -0.72
CA LEU A 364 -6.58 -0.79 0.34
C LEU A 364 -7.09 0.52 0.96
N ALA A 365 -6.23 1.48 1.25
CA ALA A 365 -6.62 2.77 1.78
C ALA A 365 -7.58 3.52 0.83
N LEU A 366 -7.29 3.53 -0.48
CA LEU A 366 -8.17 4.08 -1.51
C LEU A 366 -9.52 3.36 -1.56
N LEU A 367 -9.53 2.03 -1.54
CA LEU A 367 -10.75 1.22 -1.60
C LEU A 367 -11.63 1.41 -0.37
N LEU A 368 -11.04 1.45 0.83
CA LEU A 368 -11.76 1.62 2.08
C LEU A 368 -12.44 2.99 2.14
N VAL A 369 -11.71 4.06 1.82
CA VAL A 369 -12.23 5.43 1.92
C VAL A 369 -13.32 5.71 0.89
N CYS A 370 -13.19 5.22 -0.35
CA CYS A 370 -14.23 5.45 -1.36
C CYS A 370 -15.58 4.76 -1.03
N SER A 371 -15.56 3.76 -0.16
CA SER A 371 -16.78 3.06 0.25
C SER A 371 -17.66 3.86 1.22
N VAL A 372 -17.08 4.84 1.93
CA VAL A 372 -17.77 5.59 2.99
C VAL A 372 -18.92 6.44 2.45
N GLU A 373 -18.76 7.06 1.30
CA GLU A 373 -19.82 7.91 0.70
C GLU A 373 -21.12 7.14 0.40
N ARG A 374 -21.04 5.80 0.32
CA ARG A 374 -22.19 4.95 0.03
C ARG A 374 -22.97 4.49 1.28
N VAL A 375 -22.38 4.69 2.46
CA VAL A 375 -22.96 4.16 3.72
C VAL A 375 -24.31 4.81 4.04
N VAL A 376 -24.51 6.07 3.67
CA VAL A 376 -25.75 6.84 3.91
C VAL A 376 -26.98 6.21 3.24
N THR A 377 -26.79 5.44 2.18
CA THR A 377 -27.89 4.80 1.42
C THR A 377 -28.18 3.37 1.83
N LEU A 378 -27.66 2.91 2.98
CA LEU A 378 -27.85 1.52 3.43
C LEU A 378 -29.26 1.26 3.99
N PRO A 379 -29.85 0.10 3.67
CA PRO A 379 -31.02 -0.41 4.40
C PRO A 379 -30.71 -0.58 5.89
N PRO A 380 -31.72 -0.46 6.79
CA PRO A 380 -31.50 -0.47 8.26
C PRO A 380 -30.73 -1.68 8.80
N LEU A 381 -30.96 -2.87 8.25
CA LEU A 381 -30.24 -4.09 8.67
C LEU A 381 -28.73 -3.98 8.33
N ARG A 382 -28.39 -3.46 7.14
CA ARG A 382 -27.00 -3.30 6.73
C ARG A 382 -26.30 -2.19 7.51
N GLN A 383 -27.02 -1.14 7.89
CA GLN A 383 -26.51 -0.12 8.82
C GLN A 383 -26.12 -0.72 10.17
N LYS A 384 -26.94 -1.60 10.74
CA LYS A 384 -26.62 -2.30 11.99
C LYS A 384 -25.36 -3.17 11.85
N ILE A 385 -25.23 -3.92 10.76
CA ILE A 385 -24.04 -4.74 10.48
C ILE A 385 -22.79 -3.85 10.33
N PHE A 386 -22.91 -2.73 9.62
CA PHE A 386 -21.83 -1.75 9.48
C PHE A 386 -21.37 -1.22 10.84
N LEU A 387 -22.30 -0.77 11.68
CA LEU A 387 -22.01 -0.25 13.01
C LEU A 387 -21.39 -1.31 13.92
N ALA A 388 -21.94 -2.52 13.94
CA ALA A 388 -21.39 -3.63 14.70
C ALA A 388 -19.94 -3.94 14.29
N GLY A 389 -19.65 -3.95 12.99
CA GLY A 389 -18.29 -4.13 12.48
C GLY A 389 -17.34 -3.00 12.89
N GLN A 390 -17.80 -1.75 12.88
CA GLN A 390 -17.00 -0.62 13.35
C GLN A 390 -16.67 -0.72 14.84
N TYR A 391 -17.66 -1.04 15.70
CA TYR A 391 -17.44 -1.21 17.12
C TYR A 391 -16.49 -2.37 17.43
N LEU A 392 -16.60 -3.49 16.68
CA LEU A 392 -15.68 -4.62 16.83
C LEU A 392 -14.23 -4.21 16.50
N LEU A 393 -14.01 -3.49 15.40
CA LEU A 393 -12.68 -3.03 14.99
C LEU A 393 -12.14 -1.93 15.91
N LEU A 394 -13.02 -1.09 16.49
CA LEU A 394 -12.63 -0.14 17.51
C LEU A 394 -12.19 -0.86 18.80
N ALA A 395 -12.96 -1.85 19.26
CA ALA A 395 -12.59 -2.67 20.42
C ALA A 395 -11.25 -3.39 20.21
N TYR A 396 -11.03 -3.91 19.00
CA TYR A 396 -9.75 -4.49 18.60
C TYR A 396 -8.59 -3.47 18.71
N GLY A 397 -8.80 -2.24 18.26
CA GLY A 397 -7.84 -1.15 18.42
C GLY A 397 -7.54 -0.85 19.88
N VAL A 398 -8.56 -0.81 20.76
CA VAL A 398 -8.38 -0.62 22.22
C VAL A 398 -7.52 -1.74 22.83
N VAL A 399 -7.76 -2.99 22.45
CA VAL A 399 -6.94 -4.14 22.88
C VAL A 399 -5.49 -3.98 22.41
N LEU A 400 -5.28 -3.59 21.14
CA LEU A 400 -3.94 -3.33 20.60
C LEU A 400 -3.21 -2.26 21.42
N VAL A 401 -3.89 -1.16 21.71
CA VAL A 401 -3.37 -0.08 22.55
C VAL A 401 -2.97 -0.59 23.93
N ALA A 402 -3.82 -1.38 24.55
CA ALA A 402 -3.53 -1.96 25.86
C ALA A 402 -2.27 -2.85 25.80
N VAL A 403 -2.14 -3.69 24.77
CA VAL A 403 -0.97 -4.56 24.55
C VAL A 403 0.30 -3.73 24.36
N VAL A 404 0.26 -2.72 23.49
CA VAL A 404 1.39 -1.81 23.28
C VAL A 404 1.72 -1.02 24.53
N GLY A 405 0.70 -0.55 25.27
CA GLY A 405 0.87 0.13 26.55
C GLY A 405 1.57 -0.74 27.59
N VAL A 406 1.13 -1.99 27.76
CA VAL A 406 1.76 -2.95 28.66
C VAL A 406 3.21 -3.25 28.26
N ALA A 407 3.46 -3.46 26.95
CA ALA A 407 4.81 -3.67 26.43
C ALA A 407 5.71 -2.45 26.67
N ALA A 408 5.19 -1.26 26.44
CA ALA A 408 5.89 0.00 26.69
C ALA A 408 6.23 0.15 28.18
N VAL A 409 5.31 -0.10 29.11
CA VAL A 409 5.57 -0.06 30.57
C VAL A 409 6.65 -1.05 30.96
N ARG A 410 6.65 -2.22 30.34
CA ARG A 410 7.58 -3.30 30.72
C ARG A 410 8.98 -3.14 30.14
N PHE A 411 9.10 -2.53 28.97
CA PHE A 411 10.34 -2.48 28.18
C PHE A 411 10.79 -1.07 27.77
N GLY A 412 9.98 -0.02 27.96
CA GLY A 412 10.12 1.28 27.29
C GLY A 412 10.87 2.37 28.04
N GLY A 413 11.36 2.15 29.27
CA GLY A 413 12.07 3.20 30.04
C GLY A 413 11.27 4.50 30.16
N ASP A 414 11.91 5.66 30.09
CA ASP A 414 11.30 6.98 30.31
C ASP A 414 10.30 7.45 29.24
N SER A 415 10.32 6.86 28.04
CA SER A 415 9.44 7.21 26.91
C SER A 415 8.02 6.64 27.02
N VAL A 416 7.77 5.74 27.96
CA VAL A 416 6.51 5.01 28.15
C VAL A 416 5.30 5.93 28.29
N ARG A 417 5.41 7.00 29.09
CA ARG A 417 4.28 7.90 29.35
C ARG A 417 3.81 8.62 28.09
N LEU A 418 4.76 9.04 27.23
CA LEU A 418 4.45 9.68 25.96
C LEU A 418 3.79 8.69 25.00
N ALA A 419 4.31 7.47 24.89
CA ALA A 419 3.75 6.42 24.03
C ALA A 419 2.31 6.08 24.42
N ILE A 420 2.05 5.85 25.72
CA ILE A 420 0.69 5.59 26.24
C ILE A 420 -0.25 6.77 25.96
N GLY A 421 0.22 8.01 26.16
CA GLY A 421 -0.57 9.21 25.86
C GLY A 421 -0.95 9.33 24.40
N LEU A 422 -0.01 9.13 23.48
CA LEU A 422 -0.24 9.19 22.02
C LEU A 422 -1.19 8.09 21.55
N VAL A 423 -1.04 6.89 22.06
CA VAL A 423 -1.90 5.77 21.70
C VAL A 423 -3.30 5.96 22.29
N GLY A 424 -3.43 6.44 23.52
CA GLY A 424 -4.71 6.83 24.11
C GLY A 424 -5.43 7.91 23.29
N LEU A 425 -4.69 8.91 22.84
CA LEU A 425 -5.22 9.96 21.96
C LEU A 425 -5.73 9.38 20.62
N ALA A 426 -4.98 8.46 20.01
CA ALA A 426 -5.40 7.81 18.77
C ALA A 426 -6.70 7.01 18.93
N VAL A 427 -6.90 6.32 20.06
CA VAL A 427 -8.18 5.63 20.37
C VAL A 427 -9.32 6.62 20.54
N ILE A 428 -9.09 7.72 21.26
CA ILE A 428 -10.11 8.77 21.45
C ILE A 428 -10.52 9.34 20.10
N ILE A 429 -9.57 9.67 19.23
CA ILE A 429 -9.85 10.19 17.87
C ILE A 429 -10.64 9.17 17.06
N ALA A 430 -10.25 7.89 17.07
CA ALA A 430 -10.97 6.83 16.37
C ALA A 430 -12.40 6.65 16.93
N GLY A 431 -12.57 6.70 18.27
CA GLY A 431 -13.87 6.65 18.94
C GLY A 431 -14.78 7.83 18.56
N LEU A 432 -14.22 9.04 18.52
CA LEU A 432 -14.95 10.24 18.09
C LEU A 432 -15.35 10.14 16.60
N ALA A 433 -14.48 9.63 15.73
CA ALA A 433 -14.79 9.42 14.32
C ALA A 433 -15.94 8.42 14.13
N VAL A 434 -15.94 7.30 14.86
CA VAL A 434 -17.03 6.32 14.84
C VAL A 434 -18.34 6.94 15.38
N TRP A 435 -18.27 7.67 16.49
CA TRP A 435 -19.44 8.35 17.07
C TRP A 435 -20.01 9.40 16.12
N GLN A 436 -19.16 10.19 15.48
CA GLN A 436 -19.59 11.19 14.51
C GLN A 436 -20.19 10.55 13.26
N GLY A 437 -19.60 9.45 12.76
CA GLY A 437 -20.15 8.65 11.69
C GLY A 437 -21.53 8.07 12.04
N HIS A 438 -21.69 7.57 13.26
CA HIS A 438 -22.97 7.08 13.76
C HIS A 438 -24.04 8.19 13.80
N ARG A 439 -23.71 9.37 14.33
CA ARG A 439 -24.63 10.53 14.31
C ARG A 439 -24.98 10.96 12.90
N TRP A 440 -24.02 11.00 11.99
CA TRP A 440 -24.25 11.38 10.59
C TRP A 440 -25.23 10.41 9.89
N ILE A 441 -25.09 9.11 10.13
CA ILE A 441 -26.03 8.11 9.60
C ILE A 441 -27.44 8.32 10.16
N GLN A 442 -27.56 8.61 11.45
CA GLN A 442 -28.87 8.86 12.10
C GLN A 442 -29.53 10.17 11.63
N THR A 443 -28.76 11.19 11.29
CA THR A 443 -29.30 12.50 10.84
C THR A 443 -29.54 12.56 9.32
N ALA A 444 -29.04 11.60 8.54
CA ALA A 444 -29.28 11.53 7.11
C ALA A 444 -30.64 10.93 6.72
N ASP A 445 -31.42 10.46 7.70
CA ASP A 445 -32.78 9.93 7.53
C ASP A 445 -33.88 11.02 7.53
N TYR A 446 -33.50 12.32 7.35
CA TYR A 446 -34.44 13.43 7.25
C TYR A 446 -34.32 14.19 5.94
#